data_2e13a44c45385e4bcc26fda40b5e3aaa
#
_entry.id   2e13a44c45385e4bcc26fda40b5e3aaa
#
_cell.length_a   1.000
_cell.length_b   1.000
_cell.length_c   1.000
_cell.angle_alpha   90.00
_cell.angle_beta   90.00
_cell.angle_gamma   90.00
#
_symmetry.space_group_name_H-M   'P 1'
#
loop_
_entity.id
_entity.type
_entity.pdbx_description
1 polymer ?
#
loop_
_entity_poly.entity_id
_entity_poly.type
_entity_poly.pdbx_seq_one_letter_code
_entity_poly.pdbx_strand_id
1 'polypeptide(L)'
;MRAARLASTVVTAAVLLGAATACGSKGGDAKSGDAAPAGDPKAALAASALVMQKAGNGKVTMVSPDGSTHTAGSGDADWKDPNRTAVDLTGEVETKKIRFRVIGTDGYLGGGDTEAAAMGGKHWIKLPASNELGDGVLLMSQLLNPVAQLGLAAQSGKPAKVGQESLDGVQVTHLRVVEEASAMVAGMPALTAEQRTAVQKSLEEDGRTLTIDFWLNGRQELVQYQEYGDKNGEHDAVTVKYADLGKAAKIDAPAATDLGSETDLLKLLG
;
A
#
# COMPACT_ATOMS: atom_id res chain seq x y z
N MET A 1 7.37 37.32 -8.41
CA MET A 1 6.67 37.85 -9.59
C MET A 1 5.41 37.07 -9.83
N ARG A 2 4.36 37.75 -10.11
CA ARG A 2 2.94 37.55 -10.06
C ARG A 2 2.35 36.17 -10.44
N ALA A 3 1.39 35.76 -9.59
CA ALA A 3 0.43 34.67 -9.76
C ALA A 3 -0.46 34.84 -11.00
N ALA A 4 -0.84 33.72 -11.61
CA ALA A 4 -2.00 33.64 -12.49
C ALA A 4 -3.01 32.65 -11.89
N ARG A 5 -4.12 33.20 -11.38
CA ARG A 5 -5.32 32.46 -11.00
C ARG A 5 -6.09 32.08 -12.25
N LEU A 6 -6.46 30.83 -12.38
CA LEU A 6 -7.51 30.42 -13.34
C LEU A 6 -8.72 29.92 -12.54
N ALA A 7 -9.80 30.63 -12.72
CA ALA A 7 -11.11 30.34 -12.17
C ALA A 7 -11.75 29.17 -12.96
N SER A 8 -12.24 28.18 -12.27
CA SER A 8 -13.08 27.13 -12.84
C SER A 8 -14.54 27.34 -12.47
N THR A 9 -15.32 27.43 -13.48
CA THR A 9 -16.76 27.62 -13.50
C THR A 9 -17.50 26.36 -13.03
N VAL A 10 -18.38 26.54 -12.05
CA VAL A 10 -19.35 25.53 -11.60
C VAL A 10 -20.46 25.41 -12.66
N VAL A 11 -20.66 24.21 -13.18
CA VAL A 11 -21.86 23.86 -13.93
C VAL A 11 -22.73 22.94 -13.07
N THR A 12 -23.83 23.52 -12.60
CA THR A 12 -24.90 22.81 -11.88
C THR A 12 -25.82 22.15 -12.91
N ALA A 13 -25.88 20.85 -12.96
CA ALA A 13 -26.91 20.11 -13.70
C ALA A 13 -27.82 19.37 -12.73
N ALA A 14 -29.05 19.87 -12.59
CA ALA A 14 -30.16 19.21 -11.94
C ALA A 14 -30.79 18.21 -12.92
N VAL A 15 -30.95 16.95 -12.53
CA VAL A 15 -31.77 16.00 -13.27
C VAL A 15 -32.67 15.19 -12.33
N LEU A 16 -33.88 15.31 -12.62
CA LEU A 16 -35.19 14.77 -12.29
C LEU A 16 -35.28 13.31 -11.85
N LEU A 17 -36.14 13.12 -10.84
CA LEU A 17 -36.69 11.84 -10.39
C LEU A 17 -37.48 11.13 -11.50
N GLY A 18 -37.17 9.83 -11.65
CA GLY A 18 -38.01 8.89 -12.36
C GLY A 18 -38.22 7.64 -11.51
N ALA A 19 -39.38 7.52 -10.87
CA ALA A 19 -39.83 6.32 -10.24
C ALA A 19 -40.33 5.33 -11.31
N ALA A 20 -39.81 4.10 -11.28
CA ALA A 20 -40.42 2.98 -12.00
C ALA A 20 -40.45 1.75 -11.08
N THR A 21 -41.63 1.45 -10.59
CA THR A 21 -42.01 0.17 -9.98
C THR A 21 -42.20 -0.87 -11.10
N ALA A 22 -41.53 -2.00 -11.00
CA ALA A 22 -41.91 -3.21 -11.73
C ALA A 22 -41.70 -4.44 -10.85
N CYS A 23 -42.82 -5.07 -10.47
CA CYS A 23 -42.87 -6.41 -9.90
C CYS A 23 -42.69 -7.49 -10.97
N GLY A 24 -42.02 -8.56 -10.59
CA GLY A 24 -42.40 -9.93 -11.02
C GLY A 24 -41.53 -10.58 -12.08
N SER A 25 -40.72 -11.57 -11.74
CA SER A 25 -41.06 -12.99 -12.00
C SER A 25 -39.90 -13.93 -11.61
N LYS A 26 -40.28 -15.13 -11.20
CA LYS A 26 -39.51 -16.29 -10.78
C LYS A 26 -38.52 -16.83 -11.82
N GLY A 27 -37.41 -17.37 -11.33
CA GLY A 27 -36.82 -18.58 -11.88
C GLY A 27 -35.34 -18.48 -12.25
N GLY A 28 -34.51 -19.27 -11.56
CA GLY A 28 -33.16 -19.58 -12.03
C GLY A 28 -32.10 -19.57 -10.92
N ASP A 29 -31.86 -20.75 -10.30
CA ASP A 29 -30.77 -21.00 -9.36
C ASP A 29 -29.41 -20.75 -10.03
N ALA A 30 -28.80 -19.62 -9.76
CA ALA A 30 -27.37 -19.43 -9.87
C ALA A 30 -26.87 -19.16 -8.45
N LYS A 31 -26.09 -20.07 -7.89
CA LYS A 31 -25.32 -19.87 -6.67
C LYS A 31 -24.40 -18.68 -6.88
N SER A 32 -24.86 -17.49 -6.57
CA SER A 32 -24.03 -16.32 -6.40
C SER A 32 -23.35 -16.48 -5.04
N GLY A 33 -22.02 -16.53 -5.05
CA GLY A 33 -21.24 -16.41 -3.83
C GLY A 33 -21.69 -15.17 -3.05
N ASP A 34 -21.77 -15.28 -1.74
CA ASP A 34 -22.23 -14.27 -0.81
C ASP A 34 -21.53 -12.92 -1.07
N ALA A 35 -22.17 -12.05 -1.83
CA ALA A 35 -21.81 -10.65 -1.88
C ALA A 35 -22.17 -10.07 -0.51
N ALA A 36 -21.20 -9.58 0.22
CA ALA A 36 -21.43 -8.87 1.48
C ALA A 36 -22.55 -7.82 1.30
N PRO A 37 -23.44 -7.65 2.27
CA PRO A 37 -24.53 -6.71 2.16
C PRO A 37 -24.01 -5.32 1.80
N ALA A 38 -24.61 -4.70 0.80
CA ALA A 38 -24.21 -3.43 0.17
C ALA A 38 -24.30 -2.21 1.12
N GLY A 39 -23.93 -2.36 2.39
CA GLY A 39 -24.14 -1.36 3.43
C GLY A 39 -23.14 -1.33 4.58
N ASP A 40 -22.40 -2.38 4.87
CA ASP A 40 -21.47 -2.41 6.01
C ASP A 40 -20.01 -2.26 5.56
N PRO A 41 -19.38 -1.08 5.79
CA PRO A 41 -17.99 -0.84 5.40
C PRO A 41 -17.00 -1.83 6.05
N LYS A 42 -17.26 -2.25 7.28
CA LYS A 42 -16.43 -3.20 8.02
C LYS A 42 -16.44 -4.58 7.38
N ALA A 43 -17.63 -5.05 7.00
CA ALA A 43 -17.79 -6.31 6.28
C ALA A 43 -17.15 -6.26 4.89
N ALA A 44 -17.21 -5.10 4.20
CA ALA A 44 -16.58 -4.91 2.90
C ALA A 44 -15.05 -5.00 3.00
N LEU A 45 -14.42 -4.36 3.99
CA LEU A 45 -12.97 -4.46 4.24
C LEU A 45 -12.56 -5.90 4.57
N ALA A 46 -13.32 -6.59 5.42
CA ALA A 46 -13.04 -7.99 5.76
C ALA A 46 -13.16 -8.92 4.53
N ALA A 47 -14.19 -8.72 3.70
CA ALA A 47 -14.36 -9.47 2.46
C ALA A 47 -13.19 -9.21 1.48
N SER A 48 -12.77 -7.95 1.34
CA SER A 48 -11.62 -7.57 0.52
C SER A 48 -10.33 -8.23 1.02
N ALA A 49 -10.10 -8.27 2.34
CA ALA A 49 -8.95 -8.96 2.91
C ALA A 49 -8.89 -10.44 2.50
N LEU A 50 -10.05 -11.14 2.50
CA LEU A 50 -10.12 -12.53 2.04
C LEU A 50 -9.85 -12.68 0.54
N VAL A 51 -10.34 -11.74 -0.28
CA VAL A 51 -10.07 -11.72 -1.72
C VAL A 51 -8.59 -11.53 -1.99
N MET A 52 -7.95 -10.56 -1.33
CA MET A 52 -6.52 -10.29 -1.47
C MET A 52 -5.68 -11.46 -0.93
N GLN A 53 -6.08 -12.07 0.20
CA GLN A 53 -5.42 -13.27 0.74
C GLN A 53 -5.47 -14.44 -0.25
N LYS A 54 -6.60 -14.65 -0.92
CA LYS A 54 -6.77 -15.69 -1.94
C LYS A 54 -5.91 -15.43 -3.17
N ALA A 55 -5.76 -14.18 -3.59
CA ALA A 55 -4.87 -13.79 -4.68
C ALA A 55 -3.41 -14.06 -4.33
N GLY A 56 -3.01 -13.78 -3.09
CA GLY A 56 -1.73 -14.11 -2.50
C GLY A 56 -0.55 -13.25 -2.98
N ASN A 57 -0.63 -12.64 -4.15
CA ASN A 57 0.41 -11.79 -4.71
C ASN A 57 -0.15 -10.84 -5.79
N GLY A 58 0.68 -9.90 -6.26
CA GLY A 58 0.32 -8.98 -7.33
C GLY A 58 1.42 -7.97 -7.63
N LYS A 59 1.14 -7.09 -8.57
CA LYS A 59 1.95 -5.89 -8.83
C LYS A 59 1.58 -4.80 -7.83
N VAL A 60 2.60 -4.09 -7.37
CA VAL A 60 2.46 -2.96 -6.45
C VAL A 60 3.16 -1.74 -7.04
N THR A 61 2.50 -0.59 -6.94
CA THR A 61 3.10 0.71 -7.26
C THR A 61 2.88 1.63 -6.07
N MET A 62 3.96 2.21 -5.56
CA MET A 62 3.93 3.19 -4.49
C MET A 62 4.26 4.57 -5.06
N VAL A 63 3.46 5.56 -4.71
CA VAL A 63 3.59 6.94 -5.17
C VAL A 63 3.56 7.87 -3.97
N SER A 64 4.50 8.80 -3.91
CA SER A 64 4.47 9.90 -2.96
C SER A 64 3.90 11.15 -3.61
N PRO A 65 3.08 11.95 -2.90
CA PRO A 65 2.34 13.07 -3.46
C PRO A 65 3.24 14.25 -3.84
N ASP A 66 4.29 14.48 -3.11
CA ASP A 66 5.19 15.64 -3.33
C ASP A 66 6.07 15.49 -4.57
N GLY A 67 5.93 14.38 -5.32
CA GLY A 67 6.80 14.06 -6.43
C GLY A 67 8.26 13.89 -6.01
N SER A 68 8.52 13.81 -4.69
CA SER A 68 9.86 13.52 -4.21
C SER A 68 10.24 12.14 -4.73
N THR A 69 11.41 12.08 -5.31
CA THR A 69 11.95 10.88 -5.95
C THR A 69 12.22 9.73 -4.96
N HIS A 70 12.02 9.99 -3.67
CA HIS A 70 12.44 9.10 -2.58
C HIS A 70 11.50 7.93 -2.32
N THR A 71 10.28 7.93 -2.85
CA THR A 71 9.26 6.94 -2.48
C THR A 71 8.45 6.38 -3.65
N ALA A 72 8.71 6.82 -4.87
CA ALA A 72 8.08 6.20 -6.02
C ALA A 72 8.80 4.89 -6.36
N GLY A 73 8.04 3.81 -6.38
CA GLY A 73 8.57 2.50 -6.72
C GLY A 73 7.47 1.58 -7.24
N SER A 74 7.84 0.66 -8.12
CA SER A 74 6.91 -0.35 -8.62
C SER A 74 7.58 -1.71 -8.71
N GLY A 75 6.79 -2.78 -8.61
CA GLY A 75 7.32 -4.13 -8.71
C GLY A 75 6.33 -5.20 -8.28
N ASP A 76 6.86 -6.24 -7.70
CA ASP A 76 6.12 -7.43 -7.28
C ASP A 76 6.01 -7.51 -5.76
N ALA A 77 4.87 -7.99 -5.26
CA ALA A 77 4.68 -8.32 -3.86
C ALA A 77 3.98 -9.67 -3.69
N ASP A 78 4.40 -10.42 -2.68
CA ASP A 78 3.81 -11.69 -2.26
C ASP A 78 3.41 -11.58 -0.80
N TRP A 79 2.12 -11.72 -0.51
CA TRP A 79 1.49 -11.69 0.81
C TRP A 79 0.73 -12.97 1.14
N LYS A 80 1.02 -14.06 0.41
CA LYS A 80 0.38 -15.36 0.59
C LYS A 80 0.60 -15.92 1.99
N ASP A 81 1.82 -15.77 2.52
CA ASP A 81 2.13 -16.07 3.90
C ASP A 81 2.07 -14.78 4.73
N PRO A 82 1.09 -14.64 5.64
CA PRO A 82 0.94 -13.41 6.43
C PRO A 82 2.14 -13.11 7.34
N ASN A 83 2.97 -14.12 7.64
CA ASN A 83 4.17 -13.95 8.46
C ASN A 83 5.44 -13.71 7.61
N ARG A 84 5.35 -13.79 6.31
CA ARG A 84 6.48 -13.68 5.38
C ARG A 84 6.10 -12.93 4.12
N THR A 85 5.68 -11.69 4.28
CA THR A 85 5.50 -10.80 3.12
C THR A 85 6.83 -10.68 2.38
N ALA A 86 6.80 -10.80 1.05
CA ALA A 86 7.93 -10.50 0.20
C ALA A 86 7.58 -9.37 -0.77
N VAL A 87 8.52 -8.46 -0.98
CA VAL A 87 8.37 -7.30 -1.86
C VAL A 87 9.65 -7.10 -2.65
N ASP A 88 9.55 -6.80 -3.94
CA ASP A 88 10.68 -6.41 -4.79
C ASP A 88 10.26 -5.20 -5.63
N LEU A 89 10.67 -4.01 -5.20
CA LEU A 89 10.35 -2.74 -5.86
C LEU A 89 11.58 -2.17 -6.53
N THR A 90 11.36 -1.49 -7.63
CA THR A 90 12.35 -0.63 -8.27
C THR A 90 11.79 0.79 -8.31
N GLY A 91 12.58 1.73 -7.84
CA GLY A 91 12.28 3.16 -7.88
C GLY A 91 13.49 3.95 -8.35
N GLU A 92 13.32 5.25 -8.47
CA GLU A 92 14.40 6.19 -8.76
C GLU A 92 14.61 7.09 -7.55
N VAL A 93 15.87 7.24 -7.13
CA VAL A 93 16.30 8.24 -6.16
C VAL A 93 17.26 9.16 -6.89
N GLU A 94 16.86 10.43 -7.09
CA GLU A 94 17.54 11.37 -7.98
C GLU A 94 17.64 10.80 -9.41
N THR A 95 18.81 10.35 -9.82
CA THR A 95 19.08 9.75 -11.14
C THR A 95 19.45 8.27 -11.06
N LYS A 96 19.45 7.70 -9.85
CA LYS A 96 19.86 6.32 -9.62
C LYS A 96 18.66 5.40 -9.55
N LYS A 97 18.75 4.25 -10.19
CA LYS A 97 17.79 3.16 -10.01
C LYS A 97 18.11 2.40 -8.74
N ILE A 98 17.26 2.53 -7.76
CA ILE A 98 17.39 1.80 -6.50
C ILE A 98 16.34 0.68 -6.47
N ARG A 99 16.79 -0.50 -6.10
CA ARG A 99 15.93 -1.65 -5.84
C ARG A 99 15.80 -1.86 -4.35
N PHE A 100 14.59 -2.13 -3.94
CA PHE A 100 14.26 -2.43 -2.57
C PHE A 100 13.59 -3.80 -2.50
N ARG A 101 14.18 -4.72 -1.74
CA ARG A 101 13.62 -6.06 -1.57
C ARG A 101 13.49 -6.40 -0.10
N VAL A 102 12.34 -6.93 0.26
CA VAL A 102 12.06 -7.47 1.59
C VAL A 102 11.62 -8.91 1.46
N ILE A 103 12.06 -9.77 2.37
CA ILE A 103 11.57 -11.16 2.49
C ILE A 103 11.43 -11.47 3.98
N GLY A 104 10.21 -11.46 4.48
CA GLY A 104 9.95 -11.56 5.91
C GLY A 104 10.56 -10.38 6.66
N THR A 105 11.59 -10.63 7.47
CA THR A 105 12.32 -9.60 8.23
C THR A 105 13.65 -9.18 7.57
N ASP A 106 14.04 -9.83 6.48
CA ASP A 106 15.28 -9.51 5.79
C ASP A 106 15.04 -8.41 4.73
N GLY A 107 15.77 -7.30 4.86
CA GLY A 107 15.77 -6.20 3.91
C GLY A 107 17.03 -6.17 3.07
N TYR A 108 16.89 -5.75 1.81
CA TYR A 108 17.98 -5.61 0.87
C TYR A 108 17.80 -4.32 0.06
N LEU A 109 18.89 -3.57 -0.09
CA LEU A 109 18.96 -2.49 -1.07
C LEU A 109 19.86 -2.93 -2.24
N GLY A 110 19.46 -2.59 -3.45
CA GLY A 110 20.19 -2.94 -4.65
C GLY A 110 20.27 -1.78 -5.63
N GLY A 111 21.27 -1.85 -6.51
CA GLY A 111 21.46 -0.92 -7.61
C GLY A 111 21.47 -1.62 -8.97
N GLY A 112 21.63 -0.82 -10.03
CA GLY A 112 21.92 -1.31 -11.36
C GLY A 112 23.40 -1.66 -11.56
N ASP A 113 23.78 -1.94 -12.80
CA ASP A 113 25.17 -2.31 -13.17
C ASP A 113 26.17 -1.20 -12.84
N THR A 114 25.75 0.07 -12.92
CA THR A 114 26.60 1.23 -12.59
C THR A 114 26.98 1.23 -11.11
N GLU A 115 25.99 1.06 -10.24
CA GLU A 115 26.17 1.00 -8.79
C GLU A 115 26.94 -0.27 -8.40
N ALA A 116 26.66 -1.39 -9.05
CA ALA A 116 27.34 -2.66 -8.83
C ALA A 116 28.84 -2.55 -9.15
N ALA A 117 29.23 -1.83 -10.21
CA ALA A 117 30.65 -1.59 -10.53
C ALA A 117 31.37 -0.90 -9.37
N ALA A 118 30.76 0.08 -8.71
CA ALA A 118 31.29 0.74 -7.53
C ALA A 118 31.40 -0.18 -6.29
N MET A 119 30.56 -1.20 -6.23
CA MET A 119 30.51 -2.21 -5.15
C MET A 119 31.28 -3.49 -5.48
N GLY A 120 32.24 -3.44 -6.42
CA GLY A 120 33.06 -4.60 -6.80
C GLY A 120 32.24 -5.71 -7.52
N GLY A 121 31.24 -5.34 -8.29
CA GLY A 121 30.39 -6.22 -9.07
C GLY A 121 29.25 -6.85 -8.25
N LYS A 122 28.93 -6.32 -7.07
CA LYS A 122 27.81 -6.76 -6.22
C LYS A 122 26.62 -5.84 -6.44
N HIS A 123 25.43 -6.42 -6.63
CA HIS A 123 24.22 -5.63 -6.90
C HIS A 123 23.38 -5.36 -5.64
N TRP A 124 23.66 -6.04 -4.54
CA TRP A 124 22.81 -5.98 -3.35
C TRP A 124 23.59 -5.78 -2.07
N ILE A 125 22.99 -5.12 -1.10
CA ILE A 125 23.45 -4.99 0.27
C ILE A 125 22.32 -5.48 1.18
N LYS A 126 22.63 -6.41 2.09
CA LYS A 126 21.68 -6.80 3.14
C LYS A 126 21.66 -5.72 4.20
N LEU A 127 20.47 -5.24 4.55
CA LEU A 127 20.30 -4.24 5.60
C LEU A 127 20.34 -4.90 6.98
N PRO A 128 20.99 -4.27 7.96
CA PRO A 128 20.96 -4.74 9.33
C PRO A 128 19.53 -4.69 9.89
N ALA A 129 19.10 -5.77 10.53
CA ALA A 129 17.76 -5.84 11.12
C ALA A 129 17.59 -4.97 12.39
N SER A 130 18.68 -4.42 12.94
CA SER A 130 18.71 -3.75 14.23
C SER A 130 19.02 -2.26 14.16
N ASN A 131 18.75 -1.61 13.02
CA ASN A 131 18.93 -0.16 12.87
C ASN A 131 17.70 0.48 12.23
N GLU A 132 17.67 1.82 12.17
CA GLU A 132 16.56 2.60 11.60
C GLU A 132 16.21 2.18 10.16
N LEU A 133 17.19 1.77 9.36
CA LEU A 133 16.95 1.26 8.00
C LEU A 133 16.20 -0.07 8.03
N GLY A 134 16.57 -0.99 8.93
CA GLY A 134 15.88 -2.27 9.10
C GLY A 134 14.44 -2.09 9.60
N ASP A 135 14.22 -1.18 10.54
CA ASP A 135 12.88 -0.84 11.02
C ASP A 135 12.02 -0.22 9.92
N GLY A 136 12.58 0.67 9.08
CA GLY A 136 11.92 1.24 7.91
C GLY A 136 11.53 0.17 6.87
N VAL A 137 12.41 -0.81 6.64
CA VAL A 137 12.16 -1.96 5.76
C VAL A 137 10.96 -2.77 6.25
N LEU A 138 10.91 -3.06 7.54
CA LEU A 138 9.83 -3.84 8.14
C LEU A 138 8.50 -3.08 8.07
N LEU A 139 8.50 -1.78 8.38
CA LEU A 139 7.33 -0.92 8.23
C LEU A 139 6.82 -0.94 6.78
N MET A 140 7.71 -0.75 5.81
CA MET A 140 7.37 -0.79 4.40
C MET A 140 6.71 -2.12 4.00
N SER A 141 7.23 -3.24 4.49
CA SER A 141 6.64 -4.55 4.19
C SER A 141 5.22 -4.71 4.74
N GLN A 142 4.93 -4.11 5.89
CA GLN A 142 3.59 -4.12 6.50
C GLN A 142 2.64 -3.19 5.74
N LEU A 143 3.08 -1.98 5.38
CA LEU A 143 2.27 -1.03 4.60
C LEU A 143 1.89 -1.58 3.23
N LEU A 144 2.79 -2.34 2.59
CA LEU A 144 2.55 -2.93 1.27
C LEU A 144 1.77 -4.25 1.31
N ASN A 145 1.44 -4.78 2.50
CA ASN A 145 0.64 -5.99 2.65
C ASN A 145 -0.87 -5.63 2.70
N PRO A 146 -1.63 -5.83 1.60
CA PRO A 146 -3.03 -5.43 1.55
C PRO A 146 -3.91 -6.20 2.54
N VAL A 147 -3.54 -7.44 2.86
CA VAL A 147 -4.30 -8.29 3.79
C VAL A 147 -4.18 -7.76 5.21
N ALA A 148 -2.96 -7.36 5.60
CA ALA A 148 -2.70 -6.77 6.91
C ALA A 148 -3.44 -5.44 7.07
N GLN A 149 -3.36 -4.55 6.08
CA GLN A 149 -4.02 -3.24 6.11
C GLN A 149 -5.55 -3.35 6.19
N LEU A 150 -6.15 -4.13 5.29
CA LEU A 150 -7.60 -4.36 5.27
C LEU A 150 -8.10 -5.05 6.56
N GLY A 151 -7.33 -6.04 7.05
CA GLY A 151 -7.67 -6.78 8.25
C GLY A 151 -7.62 -5.89 9.51
N LEU A 152 -6.60 -5.06 9.63
CA LEU A 152 -6.45 -4.11 10.71
C LEU A 152 -7.60 -3.08 10.70
N ALA A 153 -7.83 -2.45 9.55
CA ALA A 153 -8.91 -1.49 9.38
C ALA A 153 -10.31 -2.08 9.68
N ALA A 154 -10.54 -3.36 9.35
CA ALA A 154 -11.77 -4.06 9.67
C ALA A 154 -11.91 -4.38 11.16
N GLN A 155 -10.83 -4.53 11.92
CA GLN A 155 -10.85 -4.89 13.33
C GLN A 155 -10.89 -3.68 14.26
N SER A 156 -9.94 -2.79 14.14
CA SER A 156 -9.71 -1.65 15.05
C SER A 156 -10.40 -0.37 14.61
N GLY A 157 -10.55 -0.17 13.31
CA GLY A 157 -11.06 1.07 12.74
C GLY A 157 -12.57 1.23 12.84
N LYS A 158 -13.01 2.46 12.60
CA LYS A 158 -14.41 2.83 12.39
C LYS A 158 -14.60 3.19 10.91
N PRO A 159 -14.67 2.19 10.01
CA PRO A 159 -14.76 2.46 8.60
C PRO A 159 -16.08 3.12 8.23
N ALA A 160 -16.01 4.12 7.37
CA ALA A 160 -17.14 4.81 6.78
C ALA A 160 -17.10 4.68 5.26
N LYS A 161 -18.26 4.58 4.64
CA LYS A 161 -18.36 4.65 3.17
C LYS A 161 -18.34 6.12 2.76
N VAL A 162 -17.34 6.50 1.97
CA VAL A 162 -17.25 7.84 1.38
C VAL A 162 -18.16 7.94 0.15
N GLY A 163 -18.10 6.95 -0.75
CA GLY A 163 -18.92 6.96 -1.95
C GLY A 163 -18.58 5.86 -2.94
N GLN A 164 -19.04 6.07 -4.16
CA GLN A 164 -18.63 5.33 -5.35
C GLN A 164 -18.07 6.34 -6.36
N GLU A 165 -16.98 5.98 -6.98
CA GLU A 165 -16.29 6.84 -7.94
C GLU A 165 -15.59 6.01 -9.02
N SER A 166 -15.03 6.68 -10.03
CA SER A 166 -14.23 6.04 -11.06
C SER A 166 -12.76 6.36 -10.82
N LEU A 167 -11.96 5.32 -10.59
CA LEU A 167 -10.51 5.41 -10.43
C LEU A 167 -9.84 4.72 -11.61
N ASP A 168 -9.09 5.47 -12.41
CA ASP A 168 -8.41 4.97 -13.62
C ASP A 168 -9.37 4.19 -14.56
N GLY A 169 -10.64 4.64 -14.67
CA GLY A 169 -11.69 4.03 -15.48
C GLY A 169 -12.39 2.82 -14.85
N VAL A 170 -12.02 2.42 -13.63
CA VAL A 170 -12.64 1.33 -12.87
C VAL A 170 -13.63 1.92 -11.88
N GLN A 171 -14.86 1.39 -11.84
CA GLN A 171 -15.82 1.75 -10.77
C GLN A 171 -15.41 1.14 -9.45
N VAL A 172 -15.28 1.96 -8.42
CA VAL A 172 -14.80 1.58 -7.10
C VAL A 172 -15.72 2.09 -5.99
N THR A 173 -15.72 1.36 -4.88
CA THR A 173 -16.27 1.84 -3.62
C THR A 173 -15.14 2.39 -2.78
N HIS A 174 -15.26 3.65 -2.36
CA HIS A 174 -14.32 4.33 -1.50
C HIS A 174 -14.75 4.19 -0.03
N LEU A 175 -13.87 3.63 0.78
CA LEU A 175 -14.03 3.48 2.22
C LEU A 175 -12.92 4.26 2.92
N ARG A 176 -13.24 4.92 4.03
CA ARG A 176 -12.29 5.68 4.86
C ARG A 176 -12.30 5.16 6.28
N VAL A 177 -11.13 5.02 6.85
CA VAL A 177 -10.90 4.72 8.27
C VAL A 177 -10.06 5.85 8.87
N VAL A 178 -10.43 6.26 10.08
CA VAL A 178 -9.64 7.23 10.86
C VAL A 178 -9.32 6.56 12.18
N GLU A 179 -8.04 6.45 12.50
CA GLU A 179 -7.58 5.80 13.73
C GLU A 179 -6.32 6.45 14.31
N GLU A 180 -6.07 6.21 15.59
CA GLU A 180 -4.86 6.65 16.26
C GLU A 180 -3.66 5.80 15.79
N ALA A 181 -2.50 6.44 15.55
CA ALA A 181 -1.26 5.75 15.16
C ALA A 181 -0.89 4.63 16.15
N SER A 182 -1.10 4.87 17.45
CA SER A 182 -0.87 3.88 18.50
C SER A 182 -1.78 2.64 18.38
N ALA A 183 -3.04 2.81 17.97
CA ALA A 183 -3.98 1.71 17.77
C ALA A 183 -3.58 0.88 16.54
N MET A 184 -3.15 1.53 15.46
CA MET A 184 -2.62 0.88 14.26
C MET A 184 -1.42 -0.01 14.62
N VAL A 185 -0.42 0.55 15.31
CA VAL A 185 0.79 -0.19 15.70
C VAL A 185 0.49 -1.35 16.66
N ALA A 186 -0.45 -1.16 17.60
CA ALA A 186 -0.88 -2.24 18.49
C ALA A 186 -1.46 -3.45 17.72
N GLY A 187 -2.06 -3.21 16.55
CA GLY A 187 -2.59 -4.24 15.65
C GLY A 187 -1.52 -4.95 14.80
N MET A 188 -0.22 -4.63 14.94
CA MET A 188 0.88 -5.25 14.20
C MET A 188 1.61 -6.32 15.06
N PRO A 189 1.10 -7.56 15.15
CA PRO A 189 1.64 -8.57 16.07
C PRO A 189 3.05 -9.07 15.69
N ALA A 190 3.43 -8.91 14.43
CA ALA A 190 4.75 -9.32 13.93
C ALA A 190 5.91 -8.45 14.45
N LEU A 191 5.62 -7.25 14.98
CA LEU A 191 6.63 -6.34 15.50
C LEU A 191 7.02 -6.68 16.95
N THR A 192 8.31 -6.57 17.26
CA THR A 192 8.78 -6.56 18.66
C THR A 192 8.31 -5.28 19.38
N ALA A 193 8.46 -5.21 20.70
CA ALA A 193 8.11 -4.01 21.46
C ALA A 193 8.94 -2.78 21.04
N GLU A 194 10.23 -2.97 20.76
CA GLU A 194 11.14 -1.91 20.31
C GLU A 194 10.76 -1.43 18.91
N GLN A 195 10.47 -2.36 17.99
CA GLN A 195 10.00 -2.04 16.65
C GLN A 195 8.67 -1.30 16.66
N ARG A 196 7.71 -1.72 17.51
CA ARG A 196 6.45 -0.98 17.66
C ARG A 196 6.70 0.46 18.12
N THR A 197 7.63 0.67 19.07
CA THR A 197 7.96 2.02 19.53
C THR A 197 8.56 2.87 18.40
N ALA A 198 9.47 2.31 17.60
CA ALA A 198 10.08 3.00 16.47
C ALA A 198 9.05 3.34 15.38
N VAL A 199 8.21 2.37 15.00
CA VAL A 199 7.14 2.56 14.01
C VAL A 199 6.12 3.59 14.50
N GLN A 200 5.68 3.53 15.76
CA GLN A 200 4.76 4.50 16.33
C GLN A 200 5.34 5.91 16.27
N LYS A 201 6.60 6.08 16.65
CA LYS A 201 7.29 7.38 16.58
C LYS A 201 7.33 7.90 15.16
N SER A 202 7.65 7.07 14.18
CA SER A 202 7.66 7.45 12.76
C SER A 202 6.27 7.89 12.26
N LEU A 203 5.23 7.12 12.57
CA LEU A 203 3.86 7.50 12.19
C LEU A 203 3.39 8.80 12.86
N GLU A 204 3.79 9.04 14.12
CA GLU A 204 3.46 10.26 14.87
C GLU A 204 4.18 11.50 14.32
N GLU A 205 5.21 11.36 13.49
CA GLU A 205 5.83 12.47 12.76
C GLU A 205 4.86 13.09 11.76
N ASP A 206 3.95 12.30 11.17
CA ASP A 206 2.91 12.75 10.26
C ASP A 206 1.60 13.13 10.97
N GLY A 207 1.52 12.90 12.29
CA GLY A 207 0.39 13.23 13.13
C GLY A 207 0.02 12.10 14.08
N ARG A 208 -0.92 12.36 14.98
CA ARG A 208 -1.40 11.36 15.94
C ARG A 208 -2.51 10.50 15.37
N THR A 209 -3.26 11.07 14.44
CA THR A 209 -4.41 10.44 13.82
C THR A 209 -4.08 10.19 12.35
N LEU A 210 -4.25 8.96 11.93
CA LEU A 210 -4.06 8.52 10.55
C LEU A 210 -5.42 8.41 9.87
N THR A 211 -5.49 8.93 8.67
CA THR A 211 -6.60 8.70 7.74
C THR A 211 -6.15 7.70 6.69
N ILE A 212 -6.94 6.65 6.51
CA ILE A 212 -6.64 5.56 5.60
C ILE A 212 -7.83 5.40 4.66
N ASP A 213 -7.57 5.51 3.38
CA ASP A 213 -8.56 5.36 2.32
C ASP A 213 -8.32 4.07 1.54
N PHE A 214 -9.41 3.35 1.24
CA PHE A 214 -9.40 2.10 0.50
C PHE A 214 -10.36 2.18 -0.68
N TRP A 215 -9.91 1.82 -1.87
CA TRP A 215 -10.72 1.75 -3.07
C TRP A 215 -10.88 0.31 -3.52
N LEU A 216 -12.11 -0.21 -3.41
CA LEU A 216 -12.45 -1.58 -3.73
C LEU A 216 -13.23 -1.63 -5.04
N ASN A 217 -12.79 -2.47 -5.99
CA ASN A 217 -13.54 -2.66 -7.24
C ASN A 217 -14.77 -3.57 -7.05
N GLY A 218 -15.54 -3.80 -8.11
CA GLY A 218 -16.74 -4.64 -8.07
C GLY A 218 -16.51 -6.12 -7.71
N ARG A 219 -15.25 -6.58 -7.70
CA ARG A 219 -14.86 -7.93 -7.24
C ARG A 219 -14.35 -7.94 -5.80
N GLN A 220 -14.48 -6.84 -5.07
CA GLN A 220 -13.92 -6.63 -3.73
C GLN A 220 -12.38 -6.71 -3.70
N GLU A 221 -11.71 -6.51 -4.83
CA GLU A 221 -10.26 -6.40 -4.87
C GLU A 221 -9.87 -4.97 -4.46
N LEU A 222 -8.88 -4.85 -3.58
CA LEU A 222 -8.25 -3.57 -3.27
C LEU A 222 -7.42 -3.14 -4.49
N VAL A 223 -7.79 -2.01 -5.09
CA VAL A 223 -7.07 -1.45 -6.24
C VAL A 223 -6.18 -0.30 -5.86
N GLN A 224 -6.53 0.42 -4.79
CA GLN A 224 -5.72 1.50 -4.23
C GLN A 224 -5.96 1.62 -2.72
N TYR A 225 -4.91 1.97 -2.04
CA TYR A 225 -4.84 2.34 -0.64
C TYR A 225 -4.09 3.68 -0.54
N GLN A 226 -4.53 4.54 0.37
CA GLN A 226 -3.87 5.81 0.64
C GLN A 226 -3.86 6.05 2.14
N GLU A 227 -2.74 6.56 2.66
CA GLU A 227 -2.58 6.87 4.08
C GLU A 227 -1.92 8.24 4.26
N TYR A 228 -2.42 8.99 5.23
CA TYR A 228 -1.85 10.28 5.62
C TYR A 228 -2.16 10.62 7.08
N GLY A 229 -1.28 11.38 7.70
CA GLY A 229 -1.46 11.90 9.05
C GLY A 229 -2.24 13.21 9.10
N ASP A 230 -2.74 13.56 10.29
CA ASP A 230 -3.52 14.79 10.51
C ASP A 230 -2.67 16.06 10.51
N LYS A 231 -1.33 15.97 10.49
CA LYS A 231 -0.43 17.12 10.49
C LYS A 231 -0.40 17.84 9.15
N ASN A 232 -0.26 17.11 8.05
CA ASN A 232 -0.14 17.65 6.70
C ASN A 232 -1.34 17.29 5.82
N GLY A 233 -2.13 16.32 6.24
CA GLY A 233 -3.32 15.87 5.54
C GLY A 233 -3.01 15.14 4.23
N GLU A 234 -4.00 15.08 3.36
CA GLU A 234 -3.95 14.35 2.09
C GLU A 234 -2.83 14.82 1.14
N HIS A 235 -2.29 16.03 1.35
CA HIS A 235 -1.19 16.55 0.55
C HIS A 235 0.07 15.67 0.64
N ASP A 236 0.30 15.06 1.81
CA ASP A 236 1.47 14.19 2.06
C ASP A 236 1.12 12.70 2.05
N ALA A 237 0.00 12.35 1.41
CA ALA A 237 -0.47 10.97 1.41
C ALA A 237 0.45 10.02 0.64
N VAL A 238 0.79 8.90 1.26
CA VAL A 238 1.40 7.76 0.57
C VAL A 238 0.29 6.97 -0.13
N THR A 239 0.44 6.76 -1.42
CA THR A 239 -0.52 6.00 -2.23
C THR A 239 0.09 4.69 -2.71
N VAL A 240 -0.61 3.59 -2.50
CA VAL A 240 -0.23 2.25 -2.97
C VAL A 240 -1.33 1.72 -3.89
N LYS A 241 -0.94 1.35 -5.11
CA LYS A 241 -1.85 0.73 -6.10
C LYS A 241 -1.53 -0.74 -6.25
N TYR A 242 -2.57 -1.56 -6.42
CA TYR A 242 -2.46 -3.00 -6.62
C TYR A 242 -3.05 -3.38 -7.98
N ALA A 243 -2.32 -4.23 -8.71
CA ALA A 243 -2.72 -4.73 -10.03
C ALA A 243 -2.24 -6.17 -10.24
N ASP A 244 -2.68 -6.77 -11.33
CA ASP A 244 -2.21 -8.11 -11.76
C ASP A 244 -2.20 -9.16 -10.65
N LEU A 245 -3.26 -9.19 -9.84
CA LEU A 245 -3.42 -10.10 -8.72
C LEU A 245 -3.20 -11.57 -9.15
N GLY A 246 -2.40 -12.30 -8.40
CA GLY A 246 -2.04 -13.68 -8.67
C GLY A 246 -0.95 -13.85 -9.75
N LYS A 247 -0.33 -12.76 -10.25
CA LYS A 247 0.62 -12.80 -11.38
C LYS A 247 1.99 -12.22 -11.05
N ALA A 248 2.29 -11.94 -9.78
CA ALA A 248 3.62 -11.47 -9.41
C ALA A 248 4.70 -12.51 -9.71
N ALA A 249 5.88 -12.04 -10.07
CA ALA A 249 7.04 -12.89 -10.16
C ALA A 249 7.44 -13.43 -8.77
N LYS A 250 8.08 -14.59 -8.75
CA LYS A 250 8.63 -15.13 -7.50
C LYS A 250 9.74 -14.23 -6.98
N ILE A 251 9.69 -13.92 -5.69
CA ILE A 251 10.67 -13.09 -5.01
C ILE A 251 11.57 -13.97 -4.15
N ASP A 252 12.82 -14.08 -4.56
CA ASP A 252 13.85 -14.85 -3.83
C ASP A 252 14.91 -13.90 -3.25
N ALA A 253 15.56 -14.32 -2.17
CA ALA A 253 16.69 -13.59 -1.61
C ALA A 253 17.82 -13.45 -2.65
N PRO A 254 18.55 -12.34 -2.66
CA PRO A 254 19.74 -12.22 -3.49
C PRO A 254 20.73 -13.34 -3.21
N ALA A 255 21.43 -13.80 -4.23
CA ALA A 255 22.49 -14.79 -4.05
C ALA A 255 23.57 -14.27 -3.09
N ALA A 256 24.05 -15.10 -2.19
CA ALA A 256 25.11 -14.69 -1.24
C ALA A 256 26.37 -14.17 -1.95
N THR A 257 26.65 -14.69 -3.16
CA THR A 257 27.75 -14.24 -4.01
C THR A 257 27.53 -12.85 -4.62
N ASP A 258 26.30 -12.33 -4.59
CA ASP A 258 25.91 -11.02 -5.13
C ASP A 258 25.65 -9.97 -4.01
N LEU A 259 25.96 -10.33 -2.76
CA LEU A 259 25.89 -9.43 -1.62
C LEU A 259 27.21 -8.71 -1.41
N GLY A 260 27.17 -7.39 -1.39
CA GLY A 260 28.22 -6.51 -0.91
C GLY A 260 28.21 -6.39 0.62
N SER A 261 29.11 -5.57 1.14
CA SER A 261 29.23 -5.27 2.56
C SER A 261 28.37 -4.05 2.97
N GLU A 262 28.06 -3.91 4.25
CA GLU A 262 27.38 -2.71 4.77
C GLU A 262 28.12 -1.41 4.44
N THR A 263 29.45 -1.45 4.36
CA THR A 263 30.26 -0.27 3.99
C THR A 263 30.04 0.18 2.54
N ASP A 264 29.47 -0.67 1.68
CA ASP A 264 29.11 -0.33 0.31
C ASP A 264 27.82 0.48 0.21
N LEU A 265 27.05 0.61 1.31
CA LEU A 265 25.81 1.37 1.34
C LEU A 265 25.99 2.83 0.89
N LEU A 266 27.06 3.48 1.35
CA LEU A 266 27.38 4.84 0.92
C LEU A 266 27.74 4.94 -0.57
N LYS A 267 28.28 3.89 -1.17
CA LYS A 267 28.57 3.86 -2.61
C LYS A 267 27.28 3.68 -3.44
N LEU A 268 26.29 2.98 -2.88
CA LEU A 268 24.98 2.80 -3.50
C LEU A 268 24.17 4.11 -3.45
N LEU A 269 24.13 4.77 -2.29
CA LEU A 269 23.28 5.94 -2.08
C LEU A 269 23.93 7.27 -2.51
N GLY A 270 25.23 7.36 -2.56
CA GLY A 270 25.81 8.59 -2.98
C GLY A 270 27.09 8.95 -2.87
#